data_1fdcdb354dfd784ff301c3549c4f94f7
#
_entry.id   1fdcdb354dfd784ff301c3549c4f94f7
#
_cell.length_a   1.000
_cell.length_b   1.000
_cell.length_c   1.000
_cell.angle_alpha   90.00
_cell.angle_beta   90.00
_cell.angle_gamma   90.00
#
_symmetry.space_group_name_H-M   'P 1'
#
loop_
_entity.id
_entity.type
_entity.pdbx_description
1 polymer ?
#
loop_
_entity_poly.entity_id
_entity_poly.type
_entity_poly.pdbx_seq_one_letter_code
_entity_poly.pdbx_strand_id
1 'polypeptide(L)'
;MSAPNVACGRPAALLLSLLAAAAACLAGCSSGDDDLQTFINETNKEAGGRVEPLPEVKPYPAYIYADMDKRSPFMPTSPNAGNPNLRPDAHRNREFLEQYSLDTMKMVGSIQQGGQTYGLVQTKDGLVHRVVAGNYIGQNDGKITAISPTKIEVREIIPDGLGGYIERPAGIALNE
;
A
#
# COMPACT_ATOMS: atom_id res chain seq x y z
N MET A 1 27.73 -63.91 96.76
CA MET A 1 28.57 -62.85 96.17
C MET A 1 28.08 -62.61 94.76
N SER A 2 27.46 -61.49 94.59
CA SER A 2 26.79 -61.07 93.32
C SER A 2 27.76 -60.55 92.29
N ALA A 3 27.56 -60.92 91.05
CA ALA A 3 28.18 -60.27 89.91
C ALA A 3 27.12 -59.42 89.13
N PRO A 4 27.44 -58.23 88.68
CA PRO A 4 26.47 -57.37 88.01
C PRO A 4 26.40 -57.65 86.55
N ASN A 5 25.18 -57.70 86.04
CA ASN A 5 24.81 -57.76 84.65
C ASN A 5 24.99 -56.37 83.99
N VAL A 6 25.90 -56.27 83.04
CA VAL A 6 26.10 -55.02 82.25
C VAL A 6 25.23 -55.09 81.01
N ALA A 7 24.17 -54.30 81.05
CA ALA A 7 23.33 -54.09 79.87
C ALA A 7 24.07 -53.20 78.85
N CYS A 8 24.68 -53.84 77.86
CA CYS A 8 25.25 -53.15 76.72
C CYS A 8 24.35 -53.44 75.51
N GLY A 9 23.47 -52.53 75.13
CA GLY A 9 22.65 -52.79 73.95
C GLY A 9 21.82 -51.62 73.36
N ARG A 10 21.74 -50.50 74.08
CA ARG A 10 20.85 -49.43 73.71
C ARG A 10 21.34 -48.47 72.62
N PRO A 11 22.62 -48.15 72.50
CA PRO A 11 23.04 -47.25 71.44
C PRO A 11 23.11 -47.91 70.03
N ALA A 12 23.39 -49.21 69.95
CA ALA A 12 23.50 -49.92 68.67
C ALA A 12 22.11 -50.05 67.95
N ALA A 13 21.08 -50.31 68.75
CA ALA A 13 19.71 -50.42 68.20
C ALA A 13 19.19 -49.08 67.65
N LEU A 14 19.54 -47.97 68.28
CA LEU A 14 19.19 -46.62 67.76
C LEU A 14 19.98 -46.26 66.49
N LEU A 15 21.22 -46.62 66.40
CA LEU A 15 22.02 -46.42 65.20
C LEU A 15 21.52 -47.29 64.04
N LEU A 16 21.11 -48.51 64.26
CA LEU A 16 20.53 -49.38 63.24
C LEU A 16 19.16 -48.86 62.76
N SER A 17 18.33 -48.35 63.66
CA SER A 17 17.05 -47.79 63.28
C SER A 17 17.21 -46.48 62.46
N LEU A 18 18.21 -45.63 62.76
CA LEU A 18 18.51 -44.42 62.04
C LEU A 18 19.05 -44.73 60.64
N LEU A 19 19.91 -45.76 60.54
CA LEU A 19 20.44 -46.22 59.28
C LEU A 19 19.38 -46.80 58.33
N ALA A 20 18.42 -47.57 58.91
CA ALA A 20 17.30 -48.12 58.16
C ALA A 20 16.33 -47.01 57.67
N ALA A 21 16.09 -46.01 58.53
CA ALA A 21 15.26 -44.87 58.13
C ALA A 21 15.94 -44.04 57.00
N ALA A 22 17.25 -43.82 57.04
CA ALA A 22 18.02 -43.16 55.99
C ALA A 22 18.02 -43.93 54.65
N ALA A 23 18.14 -45.28 54.74
CA ALA A 23 18.06 -46.11 53.51
C ALA A 23 16.66 -46.14 52.91
N ALA A 24 15.59 -46.07 53.73
CA ALA A 24 14.22 -45.96 53.20
C ALA A 24 13.93 -44.61 52.49
N CYS A 25 14.56 -43.52 52.92
CA CYS A 25 14.44 -42.22 52.26
C CYS A 25 15.15 -42.15 50.92
N LEU A 26 16.23 -42.90 50.70
CA LEU A 26 16.95 -42.97 49.43
C LEU A 26 16.25 -43.85 48.39
N ALA A 27 15.39 -44.77 48.77
CA ALA A 27 14.66 -45.64 47.85
C ALA A 27 13.45 -44.98 47.19
N GLY A 28 13.03 -43.81 47.68
CA GLY A 28 11.82 -43.11 47.21
C GLY A 28 11.96 -42.27 45.96
N CYS A 29 13.15 -42.06 45.36
CA CYS A 29 13.38 -41.11 44.27
C CYS A 29 13.49 -41.72 42.86
N SER A 30 13.20 -43.01 42.67
CA SER A 30 13.45 -43.65 41.37
C SER A 30 12.21 -43.90 40.48
N SER A 31 10.99 -43.51 40.90
CA SER A 31 9.78 -43.88 40.18
C SER A 31 9.24 -42.79 39.23
N GLY A 32 9.93 -41.63 39.12
CA GLY A 32 9.44 -40.55 38.25
C GLY A 32 10.01 -40.54 36.83
N ASP A 33 11.13 -41.20 36.62
CA ASP A 33 11.81 -41.13 35.31
C ASP A 33 11.36 -42.20 34.31
N ASP A 34 10.83 -43.33 34.76
CA ASP A 34 10.34 -44.43 33.92
C ASP A 34 9.13 -44.05 33.09
N ASP A 35 8.26 -43.21 33.62
CA ASP A 35 7.05 -42.71 32.91
C ASP A 35 7.43 -41.77 31.76
N LEU A 36 8.38 -40.89 32.01
CA LEU A 36 8.92 -39.99 30.99
C LEU A 36 9.70 -40.75 29.90
N GLN A 37 10.49 -41.74 30.26
CA GLN A 37 11.20 -42.58 29.33
C GLN A 37 10.25 -43.39 28.46
N THR A 38 9.18 -43.90 29.04
CA THR A 38 8.12 -44.61 28.31
C THR A 38 7.41 -43.70 27.33
N PHE A 39 7.04 -42.52 27.77
CA PHE A 39 6.41 -41.49 26.88
C PHE A 39 7.31 -41.07 25.73
N ILE A 40 8.60 -40.82 26.00
CA ILE A 40 9.57 -40.49 24.95
C ILE A 40 9.71 -41.64 23.94
N ASN A 41 9.78 -42.86 24.42
CA ASN A 41 9.92 -44.04 23.58
C ASN A 41 8.67 -44.33 22.75
N GLU A 42 7.47 -44.08 23.31
CA GLU A 42 6.22 -44.19 22.56
C GLU A 42 6.09 -43.09 21.49
N THR A 43 6.37 -41.85 21.90
CA THR A 43 6.32 -40.71 20.93
C THR A 43 7.34 -40.84 19.81
N ASN A 44 8.54 -41.39 20.12
CA ASN A 44 9.54 -41.63 19.08
C ASN A 44 9.20 -42.83 18.17
N LYS A 45 8.37 -43.79 18.66
CA LYS A 45 7.84 -44.90 17.85
C LYS A 45 6.66 -44.49 16.96
N GLU A 46 5.92 -43.45 17.39
CA GLU A 46 4.94 -42.83 16.49
C GLU A 46 5.73 -42.24 15.34
N ALA A 47 5.73 -42.95 14.24
CA ALA A 47 6.41 -42.50 13.01
C ALA A 47 5.92 -41.11 12.70
N GLY A 48 6.82 -40.14 12.77
CA GLY A 48 6.53 -38.76 12.36
C GLY A 48 5.84 -38.80 11.03
N GLY A 49 4.69 -38.10 10.92
CA GLY A 49 3.85 -38.11 9.73
C GLY A 49 4.72 -37.97 8.49
N ARG A 50 4.41 -38.75 7.47
CA ARG A 50 5.12 -38.72 6.19
C ARG A 50 5.06 -37.28 5.67
N VAL A 51 6.18 -36.59 5.75
CA VAL A 51 6.33 -35.24 5.16
C VAL A 51 6.13 -35.40 3.66
N GLU A 52 5.11 -34.76 3.11
CA GLU A 52 4.94 -34.76 1.68
C GLU A 52 6.17 -34.16 1.00
N PRO A 53 6.70 -34.80 -0.04
CA PRO A 53 7.83 -34.23 -0.78
C PRO A 53 7.46 -32.85 -1.31
N LEU A 54 8.36 -31.90 -1.16
CA LEU A 54 8.17 -30.54 -1.71
C LEU A 54 7.84 -30.65 -3.20
N PRO A 55 6.88 -29.86 -3.68
CA PRO A 55 6.54 -29.82 -5.10
C PRO A 55 7.80 -29.47 -5.91
N GLU A 56 8.05 -30.23 -6.98
CA GLU A 56 9.14 -29.90 -7.90
C GLU A 56 8.95 -28.55 -8.50
N VAL A 57 9.84 -27.62 -8.18
CA VAL A 57 9.88 -26.28 -8.80
C VAL A 57 10.33 -26.44 -10.23
N LYS A 58 9.41 -26.38 -11.20
CA LYS A 58 9.77 -26.36 -12.61
C LYS A 58 10.55 -25.08 -12.89
N PRO A 59 11.81 -25.16 -13.35
CA PRO A 59 12.55 -23.98 -13.75
C PRO A 59 11.80 -23.31 -14.91
N TYR A 60 11.34 -22.09 -14.71
CA TYR A 60 10.80 -21.30 -15.80
C TYR A 60 11.96 -20.67 -16.61
N PRO A 61 11.84 -20.59 -17.93
CA PRO A 61 12.85 -19.92 -18.75
C PRO A 61 12.92 -18.45 -18.32
N ALA A 62 14.14 -17.95 -18.08
CA ALA A 62 14.36 -16.55 -17.78
C ALA A 62 13.81 -15.69 -18.93
N TYR A 63 12.93 -14.73 -18.60
CA TYR A 63 12.42 -13.80 -19.60
C TYR A 63 13.57 -12.88 -20.06
N ILE A 64 13.84 -12.90 -21.36
CA ILE A 64 14.80 -11.96 -21.95
C ILE A 64 13.98 -10.73 -22.39
N TYR A 65 14.29 -9.59 -21.80
CA TYR A 65 13.66 -8.33 -22.17
C TYR A 65 14.12 -7.93 -23.59
N ALA A 66 13.19 -8.03 -24.55
CA ALA A 66 13.48 -7.80 -25.97
C ALA A 66 13.53 -6.31 -26.34
N ASP A 67 13.09 -5.43 -25.44
CA ASP A 67 12.90 -4.00 -25.72
C ASP A 67 14.04 -3.13 -25.14
N MET A 68 15.23 -3.70 -24.91
CA MET A 68 16.39 -2.96 -24.37
C MET A 68 16.78 -1.75 -25.21
N ASP A 69 16.57 -1.83 -26.53
CA ASP A 69 16.91 -0.77 -27.47
C ASP A 69 15.80 0.29 -27.60
N LYS A 70 14.62 0.05 -27.00
CA LYS A 70 13.57 1.04 -26.98
C LYS A 70 13.85 2.10 -25.93
N ARG A 71 13.42 3.32 -26.25
CA ARG A 71 13.54 4.45 -25.34
C ARG A 71 12.89 4.14 -23.99
N SER A 72 13.60 4.40 -22.90
CA SER A 72 13.05 4.27 -21.55
C SER A 72 11.81 5.16 -21.37
N PRO A 73 10.71 4.64 -20.84
CA PRO A 73 9.51 5.46 -20.56
C PRO A 73 9.76 6.54 -19.51
N PHE A 74 10.85 6.44 -18.76
CA PHE A 74 11.25 7.43 -17.73
C PHE A 74 12.20 8.50 -18.26
N MET A 75 12.65 8.38 -19.50
CA MET A 75 13.40 9.45 -20.12
C MET A 75 12.46 10.61 -20.48
N PRO A 76 12.74 11.84 -20.03
CA PRO A 76 11.93 12.97 -20.37
C PRO A 76 11.83 13.09 -21.90
N THR A 77 10.63 13.31 -22.40
CA THR A 77 10.42 13.63 -23.81
C THR A 77 11.12 14.95 -24.05
N SER A 78 11.95 15.01 -25.09
CA SER A 78 12.67 16.23 -25.40
C SER A 78 11.70 17.42 -25.45
N PRO A 79 12.01 18.55 -24.79
CA PRO A 79 11.11 19.71 -24.77
C PRO A 79 10.81 20.28 -26.17
N ASN A 80 11.59 19.88 -27.16
CA ASN A 80 11.36 20.24 -28.56
C ASN A 80 10.30 19.38 -29.29
N ALA A 81 9.69 18.39 -28.63
CA ALA A 81 8.54 17.67 -29.18
C ALA A 81 7.23 18.50 -29.07
N GLY A 82 7.22 19.53 -28.23
CA GLY A 82 6.16 20.52 -28.17
C GLY A 82 6.38 21.63 -29.21
N ASN A 83 5.31 22.24 -29.66
CA ASN A 83 5.36 23.39 -30.57
C ASN A 83 6.20 24.50 -29.88
N PRO A 84 7.37 24.93 -30.46
CA PRO A 84 8.23 25.95 -29.84
C PRO A 84 7.54 27.32 -29.70
N ASN A 85 6.41 27.51 -30.40
CA ASN A 85 5.59 28.71 -30.33
C ASN A 85 4.48 28.61 -29.25
N LEU A 86 4.39 27.48 -28.55
CA LEU A 86 3.38 27.31 -27.56
C LEU A 86 3.81 28.00 -26.25
N ARG A 87 3.34 29.23 -26.08
CA ARG A 87 3.52 30.01 -24.85
C ARG A 87 2.20 30.67 -24.49
N PRO A 88 1.88 30.78 -23.19
CA PRO A 88 0.79 31.63 -22.75
C PRO A 88 1.03 33.07 -23.21
N ASP A 89 0.00 33.72 -23.73
CA ASP A 89 0.09 35.13 -24.10
C ASP A 89 0.02 36.00 -22.84
N ALA A 90 1.20 36.47 -22.40
CA ALA A 90 1.33 37.31 -21.20
C ALA A 90 0.79 38.74 -21.42
N HIS A 91 0.52 39.16 -22.66
CA HIS A 91 0.10 40.53 -22.98
C HIS A 91 -1.42 40.68 -23.05
N ARG A 92 -2.18 39.59 -23.02
CA ARG A 92 -3.66 39.66 -23.02
C ARG A 92 -4.21 40.02 -21.63
N ASN A 93 -5.33 40.71 -21.62
CA ASN A 93 -6.09 40.87 -20.38
C ASN A 93 -6.71 39.52 -19.97
N ARG A 94 -6.49 39.13 -18.74
CA ARG A 94 -7.08 37.91 -18.22
C ARG A 94 -8.58 38.06 -18.01
N GLU A 95 -9.34 37.05 -18.41
CA GLU A 95 -10.76 36.97 -18.17
C GLU A 95 -11.05 36.57 -16.71
N PHE A 96 -12.24 36.91 -16.24
CA PHE A 96 -12.64 36.69 -14.84
C PHE A 96 -12.54 35.21 -14.43
N LEU A 97 -12.92 34.29 -15.32
CA LEU A 97 -12.92 32.86 -15.03
C LEU A 97 -11.51 32.22 -14.99
N GLU A 98 -10.49 32.94 -15.37
CA GLU A 98 -9.10 32.48 -15.23
C GLU A 98 -8.55 32.59 -13.79
N GLN A 99 -9.30 33.25 -12.89
CA GLN A 99 -8.94 33.30 -11.47
C GLN A 99 -9.27 32.01 -10.73
N TYR A 100 -10.12 31.18 -11.31
CA TYR A 100 -10.58 29.92 -10.74
C TYR A 100 -9.88 28.74 -11.39
N SER A 101 -9.58 27.70 -10.59
CA SER A 101 -9.13 26.42 -11.15
C SER A 101 -10.28 25.74 -11.89
N LEU A 102 -9.97 25.08 -13.01
CA LEU A 102 -10.95 24.37 -13.83
C LEU A 102 -11.76 23.36 -13.01
N ASP A 103 -11.09 22.68 -12.06
CA ASP A 103 -11.69 21.65 -11.19
C ASP A 103 -12.71 22.21 -10.18
N THR A 104 -12.67 23.52 -9.92
CA THR A 104 -13.60 24.15 -8.98
C THR A 104 -14.87 24.70 -9.66
N MET A 105 -14.91 24.63 -10.97
CA MET A 105 -16.03 25.10 -11.79
C MET A 105 -16.87 23.94 -12.28
N LYS A 106 -18.18 24.19 -12.45
CA LYS A 106 -19.14 23.18 -12.91
C LYS A 106 -19.95 23.73 -14.08
N MET A 107 -20.17 22.91 -15.09
CA MET A 107 -21.15 23.23 -16.11
C MET A 107 -22.55 22.98 -15.56
N VAL A 108 -23.42 23.98 -15.64
CA VAL A 108 -24.81 23.87 -15.19
C VAL A 108 -25.81 23.84 -16.34
N GLY A 109 -25.34 24.07 -17.56
CA GLY A 109 -26.17 23.99 -18.74
C GLY A 109 -25.56 24.64 -19.96
N SER A 110 -26.33 24.66 -21.03
CA SER A 110 -26.00 25.39 -22.26
C SER A 110 -27.22 26.13 -22.79
N ILE A 111 -27.00 27.25 -23.48
CA ILE A 111 -28.04 28.04 -24.13
C ILE A 111 -27.65 28.24 -25.59
N GLN A 112 -28.59 28.03 -26.47
CA GLN A 112 -28.42 28.34 -27.88
C GLN A 112 -29.17 29.60 -28.23
N GLN A 113 -28.49 30.63 -28.71
CA GLN A 113 -29.09 31.91 -29.10
C GLN A 113 -28.42 32.43 -30.35
N GLY A 114 -29.24 32.78 -31.34
CA GLY A 114 -28.71 33.38 -32.60
C GLY A 114 -27.73 32.49 -33.39
N GLY A 115 -27.90 31.15 -33.30
CA GLY A 115 -27.00 30.21 -33.95
C GLY A 115 -25.68 29.95 -33.19
N GLN A 116 -25.46 30.61 -32.06
CA GLN A 116 -24.31 30.42 -31.18
C GLN A 116 -24.67 29.66 -29.91
N THR A 117 -23.81 28.72 -29.52
CA THR A 117 -23.96 27.96 -28.28
C THR A 117 -23.14 28.61 -27.17
N TYR A 118 -23.77 28.87 -26.07
CA TYR A 118 -23.16 29.40 -24.85
C TYR A 118 -23.15 28.31 -23.78
N GLY A 119 -22.05 28.18 -23.09
CA GLY A 119 -21.96 27.37 -21.88
C GLY A 119 -22.29 28.20 -20.64
N LEU A 120 -22.94 27.59 -19.69
CA LEU A 120 -23.18 28.15 -18.34
C LEU A 120 -22.27 27.47 -17.37
N VAL A 121 -21.34 28.22 -16.79
CA VAL A 121 -20.36 27.73 -15.82
C VAL A 121 -20.61 28.36 -14.46
N GLN A 122 -20.81 27.54 -13.47
CA GLN A 122 -20.95 27.96 -12.07
C GLN A 122 -19.58 27.91 -11.39
N THR A 123 -19.19 29.01 -10.77
CA THR A 123 -18.00 29.11 -9.93
C THR A 123 -18.29 28.63 -8.50
N LYS A 124 -17.23 28.40 -7.71
CA LYS A 124 -17.34 28.02 -6.29
C LYS A 124 -18.18 29.00 -5.44
N ASP A 125 -18.27 30.26 -5.89
CA ASP A 125 -19.03 31.32 -5.21
C ASP A 125 -20.55 31.23 -5.52
N GLY A 126 -20.96 30.24 -6.31
CA GLY A 126 -22.34 30.02 -6.73
C GLY A 126 -22.79 30.89 -7.91
N LEU A 127 -21.96 31.79 -8.41
CA LEU A 127 -22.26 32.63 -9.55
C LEU A 127 -22.19 31.83 -10.87
N VAL A 128 -23.18 32.12 -11.75
CA VAL A 128 -23.22 31.49 -13.07
C VAL A 128 -22.77 32.49 -14.13
N HIS A 129 -21.77 32.10 -14.89
CA HIS A 129 -21.18 32.87 -15.97
C HIS A 129 -21.48 32.24 -17.32
N ARG A 130 -21.80 33.09 -18.30
CA ARG A 130 -21.98 32.67 -19.67
C ARG A 130 -20.65 32.73 -20.43
N VAL A 131 -20.28 31.64 -21.08
CA VAL A 131 -19.04 31.50 -21.85
C VAL A 131 -19.32 31.09 -23.29
N VAL A 132 -18.42 31.43 -24.18
CA VAL A 132 -18.45 31.06 -25.61
C VAL A 132 -17.16 30.39 -26.03
N ALA A 133 -17.18 29.69 -27.15
CA ALA A 133 -15.95 29.18 -27.77
C ALA A 133 -15.00 30.33 -28.05
N GLY A 134 -13.74 30.21 -27.70
CA GLY A 134 -12.72 31.24 -27.78
C GLY A 134 -12.42 31.99 -26.50
N ASN A 135 -13.33 32.00 -25.50
CA ASN A 135 -13.06 32.57 -24.18
C ASN A 135 -12.00 31.75 -23.43
N TYR A 136 -11.39 32.39 -22.45
CA TYR A 136 -10.40 31.76 -21.57
C TYR A 136 -10.97 31.43 -20.21
N ILE A 137 -10.61 30.28 -19.69
CA ILE A 137 -11.13 29.74 -18.44
C ILE A 137 -10.05 28.90 -17.75
N GLY A 138 -10.00 28.96 -16.42
CA GLY A 138 -9.01 28.20 -15.65
C GLY A 138 -7.66 28.89 -15.51
N GLN A 139 -6.89 28.51 -14.51
CA GLN A 139 -5.60 29.14 -14.17
C GLN A 139 -4.47 28.84 -15.15
N ASN A 140 -4.66 27.83 -16.01
CA ASN A 140 -3.64 27.32 -16.93
C ASN A 140 -3.86 27.81 -18.36
N ASP A 141 -4.28 29.06 -18.54
CA ASP A 141 -4.55 29.64 -19.87
C ASP A 141 -5.46 28.76 -20.76
N GLY A 142 -6.48 28.16 -20.14
CA GLY A 142 -7.38 27.24 -20.79
C GLY A 142 -8.29 27.96 -21.79
N LYS A 143 -8.17 27.66 -23.08
CA LYS A 143 -9.02 28.22 -24.13
C LYS A 143 -10.16 27.26 -24.44
N ILE A 144 -11.39 27.76 -24.44
CA ILE A 144 -12.58 26.98 -24.81
C ILE A 144 -12.53 26.72 -26.31
N THR A 145 -12.50 25.45 -26.70
CA THR A 145 -12.47 25.02 -28.10
C THR A 145 -13.84 24.70 -28.65
N ALA A 146 -14.66 24.03 -27.85
CA ALA A 146 -16.02 23.67 -28.24
C ALA A 146 -16.96 23.63 -27.04
N ILE A 147 -18.25 23.89 -27.29
CA ILE A 147 -19.31 23.79 -26.28
C ILE A 147 -20.39 22.87 -26.84
N SER A 148 -20.62 21.76 -26.15
CA SER A 148 -21.71 20.83 -26.40
C SER A 148 -22.78 20.95 -25.30
N PRO A 149 -23.98 20.38 -25.47
CA PRO A 149 -25.00 20.41 -24.43
C PRO A 149 -24.58 19.80 -23.09
N THR A 150 -23.63 18.84 -23.12
CA THR A 150 -23.21 18.06 -21.95
C THR A 150 -21.80 18.33 -21.50
N LYS A 151 -21.00 19.09 -22.29
CA LYS A 151 -19.58 19.27 -22.02
C LYS A 151 -19.03 20.56 -22.64
N ILE A 152 -18.15 21.23 -21.93
CA ILE A 152 -17.31 22.30 -22.44
C ILE A 152 -15.91 21.74 -22.63
N GLU A 153 -15.38 21.79 -23.84
CA GLU A 153 -14.01 21.34 -24.15
C GLU A 153 -13.05 22.53 -24.06
N VAL A 154 -11.98 22.30 -23.33
CA VAL A 154 -10.95 23.31 -23.05
C VAL A 154 -9.59 22.76 -23.41
N ARG A 155 -8.73 23.61 -23.91
CA ARG A 155 -7.33 23.30 -24.16
C ARG A 155 -6.46 24.17 -23.27
N GLU A 156 -5.81 23.54 -22.30
CA GLU A 156 -4.92 24.20 -21.33
C GLU A 156 -3.49 24.20 -21.82
N ILE A 157 -2.74 25.24 -21.44
CA ILE A 157 -1.30 25.34 -21.66
C ILE A 157 -0.62 25.19 -20.29
N ILE A 158 0.08 24.08 -20.10
CA ILE A 158 0.76 23.79 -18.83
C ILE A 158 2.27 23.72 -19.05
N PRO A 159 3.08 24.13 -18.06
CA PRO A 159 4.53 23.97 -18.13
C PRO A 159 4.90 22.48 -18.12
N ASP A 160 5.87 22.09 -18.93
CA ASP A 160 6.38 20.73 -19.04
C ASP A 160 7.41 20.38 -17.96
N GLY A 161 7.78 21.33 -17.09
CA GLY A 161 8.81 21.17 -16.06
C GLY A 161 10.25 21.28 -16.58
N LEU A 162 10.45 21.40 -17.89
CA LEU A 162 11.77 21.50 -18.54
C LEU A 162 11.99 22.89 -19.18
N GLY A 163 11.12 23.85 -18.86
CA GLY A 163 11.17 25.21 -19.36
C GLY A 163 10.37 25.44 -20.65
N GLY A 164 9.64 24.42 -21.12
CA GLY A 164 8.69 24.48 -22.21
C GLY A 164 7.22 24.45 -21.74
N TYR A 165 6.31 24.42 -22.70
CA TYR A 165 4.88 24.31 -22.48
C TYR A 165 4.28 23.22 -23.34
N ILE A 166 3.28 22.53 -22.83
CA ILE A 166 2.51 21.50 -23.54
C ILE A 166 1.02 21.84 -23.50
N GLU A 167 0.30 21.48 -24.55
CA GLU A 167 -1.15 21.54 -24.57
C GLU A 167 -1.73 20.28 -23.93
N ARG A 168 -2.70 20.47 -23.05
CA ARG A 168 -3.47 19.40 -22.44
C ARG A 168 -4.96 19.59 -22.74
N PRO A 169 -5.63 18.60 -23.32
CA PRO A 169 -7.08 18.62 -23.44
C PRO A 169 -7.69 18.46 -22.03
N ALA A 170 -8.64 19.31 -21.71
CA ALA A 170 -9.40 19.30 -20.49
C ALA A 170 -10.88 19.59 -20.81
N GLY A 171 -11.77 19.50 -19.85
CA GLY A 171 -13.17 19.83 -20.04
C GLY A 171 -13.97 19.82 -18.77
N ILE A 172 -15.10 20.54 -18.81
CA ILE A 172 -16.07 20.59 -17.73
C ILE A 172 -17.33 19.88 -18.21
N ALA A 173 -17.69 18.80 -17.57
CA ALA A 173 -18.94 18.09 -17.87
C ALA A 173 -20.14 18.74 -17.15
N LEU A 174 -21.32 18.54 -17.73
CA LEU A 174 -22.57 18.90 -17.08
C LEU A 174 -22.71 18.14 -15.77
N ASN A 175 -22.96 18.87 -14.70
CA ASN A 175 -23.20 18.26 -13.39
C ASN A 175 -24.68 17.86 -13.32
N GLU A 176 -24.96 16.55 -13.26
CA GLU A 176 -26.29 15.99 -13.00
C GLU A 176 -26.65 16.07 -11.54
#